data_58069f6482500237bc3d3068d041d757
#
_entry.id   58069f6482500237bc3d3068d041d757
#
_cell.length_a   1.000
_cell.length_b   1.000
_cell.length_c   1.000
_cell.angle_alpha   90.00
_cell.angle_beta   90.00
_cell.angle_gamma   90.00
#
_symmetry.space_group_name_H-M   'P 1'
#
loop_
_entity.id
_entity.type
_entity.pdbx_description
1 polymer ?
#
loop_
_entity_poly.entity_id
_entity_poly.type
_entity_poly.pdbx_seq_one_letter_code
_entity_poly.pdbx_strand_id
1 'polypeptide(L)'
;MSAITFAELEYGVVCSGDKTAQNRQALDLLREDIPVASFDTKSASAYGLIRLSSRDRKRDALDKLIAAHAVALDVVLITNNEADFVSYPGLRIENWVANH
;
A
#
# COMPACT_ATOMS: atom_id res chain seq x y z
N MET A 1 1.82 -8.69 2.93
CA MET A 1 1.50 -7.38 2.32
C MET A 1 0.17 -6.86 2.84
N SER A 2 -0.04 -5.56 2.70
CA SER A 2 -1.32 -4.93 3.05
C SER A 2 -2.44 -5.43 2.15
N ALA A 3 -3.64 -5.62 2.73
CA ALA A 3 -4.85 -5.92 1.96
C ALA A 3 -5.16 -4.83 0.93
N ILE A 4 -4.79 -3.57 1.21
CA ILE A 4 -4.97 -2.47 0.26
C ILE A 4 -4.03 -2.63 -0.95
N THR A 5 -2.78 -2.96 -0.69
CA THR A 5 -1.81 -3.25 -1.76
C THR A 5 -2.26 -4.45 -2.58
N PHE A 6 -2.75 -5.50 -1.92
CA PHE A 6 -3.27 -6.67 -2.60
C PHE A 6 -4.47 -6.31 -3.49
N ALA A 7 -5.37 -5.43 -3.02
CA ALA A 7 -6.50 -4.97 -3.82
C ALA A 7 -6.04 -4.26 -5.11
N GLU A 8 -4.98 -3.46 -5.04
CA GLU A 8 -4.40 -2.81 -6.22
C GLU A 8 -3.82 -3.84 -7.21
N LEU A 9 -3.15 -4.87 -6.70
CA LEU A 9 -2.62 -5.94 -7.54
C LEU A 9 -3.75 -6.73 -8.19
N GLU A 10 -4.85 -6.99 -7.47
CA GLU A 10 -6.04 -7.63 -8.03
C GLU A 10 -6.62 -6.82 -9.19
N TYR A 11 -6.71 -5.50 -9.02
CA TYR A 11 -7.18 -4.62 -10.08
C TYR A 11 -6.28 -4.70 -11.30
N GLY A 12 -4.97 -4.72 -11.08
CA GLY A 12 -3.99 -4.87 -12.17
C GLY A 12 -4.19 -6.16 -12.96
N VAL A 13 -4.50 -7.27 -12.27
CA VAL A 13 -4.80 -8.55 -12.95
C VAL A 13 -6.03 -8.42 -13.83
N VAL A 14 -7.11 -7.84 -13.29
CA VAL A 14 -8.37 -7.67 -14.03
C VAL A 14 -8.16 -6.82 -15.30
N CYS A 15 -7.28 -5.82 -15.22
CA CYS A 15 -7.01 -4.89 -16.33
C CYS A 15 -5.97 -5.40 -17.34
N SER A 16 -5.42 -6.59 -17.17
CA SER A 16 -4.27 -7.05 -17.96
C SER A 16 -4.63 -7.70 -19.32
N GLY A 17 -5.92 -7.71 -19.68
CA GLY A 17 -6.36 -8.16 -21.00
C GLY A 17 -6.04 -9.62 -21.29
N ASP A 18 -5.29 -9.88 -22.34
CA ASP A 18 -4.90 -11.24 -22.77
C ASP A 18 -3.89 -11.90 -21.83
N LYS A 19 -3.28 -11.13 -20.92
CA LYS A 19 -2.35 -11.65 -19.90
C LYS A 19 -3.03 -11.97 -18.58
N THR A 20 -4.35 -11.86 -18.49
CA THR A 20 -5.09 -12.03 -17.23
C THR A 20 -4.82 -13.37 -16.58
N ALA A 21 -4.89 -14.47 -17.33
CA ALA A 21 -4.66 -15.81 -16.78
C ALA A 21 -3.25 -15.97 -16.23
N GLN A 22 -2.24 -15.47 -16.96
CA GLN A 22 -0.85 -15.52 -16.54
C GLN A 22 -0.62 -14.68 -15.29
N ASN A 23 -1.17 -13.46 -15.25
CA ASN A 23 -1.01 -12.55 -14.12
C ASN A 23 -1.77 -13.05 -12.90
N ARG A 24 -2.93 -13.69 -13.08
CA ARG A 24 -3.68 -14.34 -12.00
C ARG A 24 -2.82 -15.42 -11.34
N GLN A 25 -2.19 -16.26 -12.13
CA GLN A 25 -1.33 -17.31 -11.61
C GLN A 25 -0.14 -16.73 -10.84
N ALA A 26 0.48 -15.68 -11.37
CA ALA A 26 1.62 -15.03 -10.71
C ALA A 26 1.21 -14.43 -9.36
N LEU A 27 0.05 -13.78 -9.29
CA LEU A 27 -0.43 -13.19 -8.04
C LEU A 27 -0.80 -14.27 -7.01
N ASP A 28 -1.43 -15.35 -7.45
CA ASP A 28 -1.78 -16.46 -6.55
C ASP A 28 -0.53 -17.09 -5.94
N LEU A 29 0.54 -17.25 -6.72
CA LEU A 29 1.83 -17.74 -6.22
C LEU A 29 2.46 -16.76 -5.22
N LEU A 30 2.40 -15.47 -5.52
CA LEU A 30 2.93 -14.45 -4.62
C LEU A 30 2.21 -14.49 -3.26
N ARG A 31 0.89 -14.69 -3.26
CA ARG A 31 0.09 -14.80 -2.03
C ARG A 31 0.48 -15.97 -1.16
N GLU A 32 0.94 -17.06 -1.74
CA GLU A 32 1.41 -18.22 -0.98
C GLU A 32 2.65 -17.89 -0.16
N ASP A 33 3.54 -17.06 -0.71
CA ASP A 33 4.80 -16.69 -0.06
C ASP A 33 4.66 -15.46 0.84
N ILE A 34 3.77 -14.53 0.50
CA ILE A 34 3.62 -13.26 1.21
C ILE A 34 2.18 -13.16 1.73
N PRO A 35 1.96 -13.38 3.03
CA PRO A 35 0.62 -13.29 3.61
C PRO A 35 0.01 -11.89 3.45
N VAL A 36 -1.30 -11.85 3.25
CA VAL A 36 -2.06 -10.60 3.17
C VAL A 36 -2.53 -10.22 4.57
N ALA A 37 -2.13 -9.03 5.03
CA ALA A 37 -2.55 -8.49 6.33
C ALA A 37 -3.85 -7.71 6.17
N SER A 38 -4.83 -8.00 7.03
CA SER A 38 -6.13 -7.33 7.02
C SER A 38 -6.02 -5.88 7.45
N PHE A 39 -6.79 -5.01 6.81
CA PHE A 39 -6.94 -3.62 7.25
C PHE A 39 -7.93 -3.60 8.41
N ASP A 40 -7.42 -3.58 9.63
CA ASP A 40 -8.19 -3.74 10.85
C ASP A 40 -8.52 -2.39 11.54
N THR A 41 -9.08 -2.44 12.75
CA THR A 41 -9.42 -1.23 13.51
C THR A 41 -8.19 -0.39 13.85
N LYS A 42 -7.05 -1.02 14.10
CA LYS A 42 -5.80 -0.30 14.35
C LYS A 42 -5.35 0.47 13.12
N SER A 43 -5.47 -0.14 11.95
CA SER A 43 -5.19 0.53 10.66
C SER A 43 -6.15 1.69 10.41
N ALA A 44 -7.43 1.51 10.72
CA ALA A 44 -8.44 2.56 10.57
C ALA A 44 -8.14 3.75 11.48
N SER A 45 -7.70 3.51 12.71
CA SER A 45 -7.32 4.57 13.65
C SER A 45 -6.11 5.36 13.14
N ALA A 46 -5.10 4.67 12.63
CA ALA A 46 -3.94 5.31 12.01
C ALA A 46 -4.34 6.16 10.80
N TYR A 47 -5.29 5.68 10.01
CA TYR A 47 -5.81 6.40 8.85
C TYR A 47 -6.41 7.75 9.23
N GLY A 48 -7.12 7.82 10.36
CA GLY A 48 -7.71 9.08 10.82
C GLY A 48 -6.67 10.17 11.01
N LEU A 49 -5.54 9.83 11.65
CA LEU A 49 -4.45 10.79 11.86
C LEU A 49 -3.76 11.19 10.56
N ILE A 50 -3.55 10.25 9.66
CA ILE A 50 -2.92 10.51 8.36
C ILE A 50 -3.81 11.42 7.51
N ARG A 51 -5.10 11.15 7.49
CA ARG A 51 -6.04 11.96 6.74
C ARG A 51 -6.12 13.39 7.28
N LEU A 52 -6.08 13.56 8.58
CA LEU A 52 -6.06 14.88 9.20
C LEU A 52 -4.82 15.68 8.77
N SER A 53 -3.65 15.05 8.76
CA SER A 53 -2.39 15.72 8.39
C SER A 53 -2.32 16.10 6.92
N SER A 54 -3.14 15.50 6.07
CA SER A 54 -3.08 15.67 4.62
C SER A 54 -4.45 15.92 3.99
N ARG A 55 -5.36 16.55 4.75
CA ARG A 55 -6.76 16.77 4.33
C ARG A 55 -6.90 17.56 3.04
N ASP A 56 -5.89 18.37 2.70
CA ASP A 56 -5.90 19.17 1.47
C ASP A 56 -5.50 18.35 0.23
N ARG A 57 -4.99 17.13 0.44
CA ARG A 57 -4.52 16.25 -0.63
C ARG A 57 -5.57 15.15 -0.88
N LYS A 58 -6.64 15.52 -1.56
CA LYS A 58 -7.79 14.62 -1.77
C LYS A 58 -7.52 13.47 -2.75
N ARG A 59 -6.49 13.61 -3.61
CA ARG A 59 -6.19 12.63 -4.66
C ARG A 59 -5.53 11.37 -4.14
N ASP A 60 -5.05 11.38 -2.90
CA ASP A 60 -4.16 10.35 -2.39
C ASP A 60 -4.86 9.38 -1.43
N ALA A 61 -6.15 9.10 -1.66
CA ALA A 61 -6.94 8.26 -0.76
C ALA A 61 -6.33 6.88 -0.57
N LEU A 62 -5.89 6.22 -1.66
CA LEU A 62 -5.25 4.90 -1.57
C LEU A 62 -3.90 4.98 -0.88
N ASP A 63 -3.11 5.99 -1.18
CA ASP A 63 -1.81 6.18 -0.53
C ASP A 63 -1.97 6.37 0.97
N LYS A 64 -2.99 7.11 1.41
CA LYS A 64 -3.29 7.29 2.82
C LYS A 64 -3.67 5.98 3.51
N LEU A 65 -4.45 5.13 2.84
CA LEU A 65 -4.82 3.82 3.36
C LEU A 65 -3.59 2.90 3.47
N ILE A 66 -2.73 2.90 2.46
CA ILE A 66 -1.49 2.12 2.46
C ILE A 66 -0.57 2.59 3.59
N ALA A 67 -0.41 3.92 3.74
CA ALA A 67 0.40 4.50 4.80
C ALA A 67 -0.14 4.16 6.19
N ALA A 68 -1.45 4.26 6.38
CA ALA A 68 -2.11 3.92 7.65
C ALA A 68 -1.88 2.45 8.02
N HIS A 69 -1.96 1.57 7.03
CA HIS A 69 -1.74 0.15 7.25
C HIS A 69 -0.29 -0.13 7.66
N ALA A 70 0.68 0.51 6.98
CA ALA A 70 2.09 0.37 7.32
C ALA A 70 2.39 0.87 8.74
N VAL A 71 1.81 2.02 9.12
CA VAL A 71 1.96 2.56 10.48
C VAL A 71 1.37 1.58 11.52
N ALA A 72 0.18 1.06 11.27
CA ALA A 72 -0.48 0.13 12.19
C ALA A 72 0.29 -1.17 12.35
N LEU A 73 0.92 -1.66 11.28
CA LEU A 73 1.74 -2.87 11.29
C LEU A 73 3.15 -2.63 11.83
N ASP A 74 3.54 -1.36 12.02
CA ASP A 74 4.87 -0.95 12.44
C ASP A 74 5.96 -1.48 11.48
N VAL A 75 5.73 -1.30 10.19
CA VAL A 75 6.65 -1.74 9.13
C VAL A 75 7.11 -0.56 8.29
N VAL A 76 8.24 -0.75 7.60
CA VAL A 76 8.76 0.25 6.66
C VAL A 76 8.04 0.08 5.33
N LEU A 77 7.56 1.19 4.76
CA LEU A 77 6.97 1.21 3.42
C LEU A 77 8.08 1.43 2.39
N ILE A 78 8.20 0.53 1.43
CA ILE A 78 9.13 0.68 0.31
C ILE A 78 8.37 1.36 -0.82
N THR A 79 8.87 2.51 -1.25
CA THR A 79 8.23 3.29 -2.32
C THR A 79 9.26 4.09 -3.09
N ASN A 80 9.03 4.31 -4.39
CA ASN A 80 9.78 5.26 -5.18
C ASN A 80 9.13 6.64 -5.23
N ASN A 81 8.01 6.82 -4.55
CA ASN A 81 7.25 8.08 -4.48
C ASN A 81 7.39 8.71 -3.10
N GLU A 82 8.63 8.95 -2.64
CA GLU A 82 8.89 9.48 -1.29
C GLU A 82 8.11 10.76 -1.01
N ALA A 83 8.03 11.66 -1.98
CA ALA A 83 7.34 12.94 -1.81
C ALA A 83 5.87 12.78 -1.42
N ASP A 84 5.22 11.71 -1.89
CA ASP A 84 3.80 11.45 -1.60
C ASP A 84 3.59 10.94 -0.18
N PHE A 85 4.60 10.37 0.46
CA PHE A 85 4.47 9.71 1.75
C PHE A 85 5.22 10.38 2.90
N VAL A 86 6.18 11.26 2.60
CA VAL A 86 7.11 11.80 3.62
C VAL A 86 6.41 12.59 4.71
N SER A 87 5.27 13.21 4.41
CA SER A 87 4.55 14.07 5.37
C SER A 87 3.60 13.29 6.29
N TYR A 88 3.44 11.99 6.11
CA TYR A 88 2.51 11.22 6.91
C TYR A 88 3.09 10.87 8.28
N PRO A 89 2.38 11.19 9.38
CA PRO A 89 2.92 10.98 10.73
C PRO A 89 3.11 9.51 11.06
N GLY A 90 4.25 9.20 11.67
CA GLY A 90 4.57 7.85 12.13
C GLY A 90 4.98 6.88 11.04
N LEU A 91 4.93 7.28 9.78
CA LEU A 91 5.28 6.42 8.65
C LEU A 91 6.80 6.42 8.43
N ARG A 92 7.38 5.23 8.34
CA ARG A 92 8.77 5.04 7.93
C ARG A 92 8.82 4.57 6.48
N ILE A 93 9.58 5.27 5.66
CA ILE A 93 9.70 4.95 4.24
C ILE A 93 11.15 4.71 3.84
N GLU A 94 11.34 3.88 2.83
CA GLU A 94 12.63 3.68 2.17
C GLU A 94 12.43 3.68 0.66
N ASN A 95 13.41 4.22 -0.05
CA ASN A 95 13.41 4.20 -1.51
C ASN A 95 14.64 3.43 -2.00
N TRP A 96 14.42 2.19 -2.41
CA TRP A 96 15.50 1.34 -2.89
C TRP A 96 15.94 1.70 -4.31
N VAL A 97 15.06 2.33 -5.08
CA VAL A 97 15.36 2.71 -6.48
C VAL A 97 16.32 3.89 -6.53
N ALA A 98 16.15 4.88 -5.65
CA ALA A 98 16.96 6.09 -5.63
C ALA A 98 18.39 5.87 -5.14
N ASN A 99 18.71 4.72 -4.59
CA ASN A 99 20.01 4.40 -4.01
C ASN A 99 20.99 3.76 -5.00
N HIS A 100 20.63 3.76 -6.26
CA HIS A 100 21.49 3.20 -7.33
C HIS A 100 22.45 4.21 -7.89
#